data_5dd02b16f2ce494fba57425b5472f225
#
_entry.id   5dd02b16f2ce494fba57425b5472f225
#
_cell.length_a   1.000
_cell.length_b   1.000
_cell.length_c   1.000
_cell.angle_alpha   90.00
_cell.angle_beta   90.00
_cell.angle_gamma   90.00
#
_symmetry.space_group_name_H-M   'P 1'
#
loop_
_entity.id
_entity.type
_entity.pdbx_description
1 polymer ?
#
loop_
_entity_poly.entity_id
_entity_poly.type
_entity_poly.pdbx_seq_one_letter_code
_entity_poly.pdbx_strand_id
1 'polypeptide(L)'
;MIISLAAMLLFLAVQIYMITSIWRQNEEILMMRYKTFSREGLSLLMSKKKANGFEKAMDITDKFAGLIAAEKLPFLQTNDDTTGFRKKVLEQTYSIIKKDEALSPFLKSYFEKSGYGNDFATEIFINYLTLLTYDGSFEIVKTIPPKVPGAMVLVNSFREEHNNFIIEYSYLINLTHKNDMVFREAFLSLILISGSIMIVLAVFWITWRNLMEEKRLSELKTDFINNMTHELKTPLSTITVAGRTLEKEQILNDPPKVLETAQLIGKQSIHLNQLINTILEVSLLERTEFELTRQSVNIDELTQQIASSFLTSCDGCAVIEEDYNTGGVNVSLDLLYYTTMINNLLANAVKYCSQDPVIRISTVCESGSIVVTIADNGVGISREHIDHIFEKFYRVTQGNIHKTKGLGLGLYYVNRIARAHGGDVTVTSKPGKGTTFKIRLPL
;
A
#
# COMPACT_ATOMS: atom_id res chain seq x y z
N MET A 1 -13.31 -9.03 -8.12
CA MET A 1 -12.16 -9.25 -7.22
C MET A 1 -11.12 -10.23 -7.78
N ILE A 2 -11.48 -11.52 -8.05
CA ILE A 2 -10.54 -12.53 -8.58
C ILE A 2 -9.90 -12.09 -9.90
N ILE A 3 -10.69 -11.53 -10.82
CA ILE A 3 -10.22 -11.07 -12.14
C ILE A 3 -9.23 -9.90 -11.99
N SER A 4 -9.48 -8.94 -11.10
CA SER A 4 -8.59 -7.80 -10.88
C SER A 4 -7.27 -8.21 -10.20
N LEU A 5 -7.31 -9.18 -9.30
CA LEU A 5 -6.11 -9.76 -8.69
C LEU A 5 -5.28 -10.52 -9.73
N ALA A 6 -5.93 -11.32 -10.58
CA ALA A 6 -5.27 -12.05 -11.65
C ALA A 6 -4.61 -11.08 -12.67
N ALA A 7 -5.30 -10.00 -13.03
CA ALA A 7 -4.74 -8.95 -13.90
C ALA A 7 -3.53 -8.25 -13.28
N MET A 8 -3.57 -7.97 -11.98
CA MET A 8 -2.44 -7.38 -11.26
C MET A 8 -1.23 -8.33 -11.20
N LEU A 9 -1.46 -9.63 -10.94
CA LEU A 9 -0.38 -10.63 -10.95
C LEU A 9 0.24 -10.79 -12.33
N LEU A 10 -0.58 -10.80 -13.40
CA LEU A 10 -0.10 -10.82 -14.77
C LEU A 10 0.74 -9.57 -15.10
N PHE A 11 0.28 -8.39 -14.70
CA PHE A 11 1.02 -7.15 -14.87
C PHE A 11 2.39 -7.21 -14.17
N LEU A 12 2.45 -7.66 -12.91
CA LEU A 12 3.70 -7.81 -12.18
C LEU A 12 4.66 -8.80 -12.86
N ALA A 13 4.14 -9.93 -13.35
CA ALA A 13 4.93 -10.89 -14.10
C ALA A 13 5.56 -10.29 -15.39
N VAL A 14 4.78 -9.49 -16.12
CA VAL A 14 5.27 -8.76 -17.31
C VAL A 14 6.35 -7.75 -16.92
N GLN A 15 6.19 -7.02 -15.79
CA GLN A 15 7.20 -6.06 -15.35
C GLN A 15 8.50 -6.75 -14.93
N ILE A 16 8.44 -7.88 -14.23
CA ILE A 16 9.63 -8.68 -13.88
C ILE A 16 10.34 -9.16 -15.16
N TYR A 17 9.57 -9.64 -16.13
CA TYR A 17 10.12 -10.03 -17.42
C TYR A 17 10.81 -8.86 -18.14
N MET A 18 10.20 -7.68 -18.14
CA MET A 18 10.79 -6.47 -18.74
C MET A 18 12.08 -6.06 -18.04
N ILE A 19 12.13 -6.07 -16.71
CA ILE A 19 13.35 -5.76 -15.94
C ILE A 19 14.49 -6.72 -16.32
N THR A 20 14.21 -8.02 -16.33
CA THR A 20 15.22 -9.04 -16.68
C THR A 20 15.67 -8.94 -18.13
N SER A 21 14.74 -8.62 -19.03
CA SER A 21 15.02 -8.42 -20.46
C SER A 21 15.89 -7.18 -20.69
N ILE A 22 15.56 -6.04 -20.09
CA ILE A 22 16.34 -4.80 -20.18
C ILE A 22 17.75 -5.00 -19.61
N TRP A 23 17.85 -5.68 -18.47
CA TRP A 23 19.15 -6.00 -17.89
C TRP A 23 20.01 -6.80 -18.86
N ARG A 24 19.47 -7.89 -19.42
CA ARG A 24 20.17 -8.76 -20.38
C ARG A 24 20.57 -8.00 -21.65
N GLN A 25 19.67 -7.20 -22.20
CA GLN A 25 19.96 -6.41 -23.40
C GLN A 25 21.09 -5.40 -23.16
N ASN A 26 21.07 -4.67 -22.06
CA ASN A 26 22.13 -3.72 -21.73
C ASN A 26 23.45 -4.42 -21.45
N GLU A 27 23.43 -5.61 -20.83
CA GLU A 27 24.62 -6.45 -20.66
C GLU A 27 25.22 -6.87 -22.01
N GLU A 28 24.39 -7.38 -22.92
CA GLU A 28 24.83 -7.80 -24.27
C GLU A 28 25.40 -6.61 -25.08
N ILE A 29 24.73 -5.47 -25.04
CA ILE A 29 25.18 -4.24 -25.71
C ILE A 29 26.53 -3.79 -25.13
N LEU A 30 26.67 -3.77 -23.79
CA LEU A 30 27.91 -3.40 -23.12
C LEU A 30 29.06 -4.33 -23.54
N MET A 31 28.83 -5.64 -23.46
CA MET A 31 29.84 -6.64 -23.83
C MET A 31 30.25 -6.51 -25.32
N MET A 32 29.28 -6.32 -26.22
CA MET A 32 29.52 -6.12 -27.64
C MET A 32 30.32 -4.84 -27.92
N ARG A 33 29.98 -3.74 -27.23
CA ARG A 33 30.67 -2.46 -27.31
C ARG A 33 32.14 -2.61 -26.92
N TYR A 34 32.41 -3.16 -25.75
CA TYR A 34 33.77 -3.39 -25.28
C TYR A 34 34.55 -4.31 -26.24
N LYS A 35 33.93 -5.37 -26.74
CA LYS A 35 34.54 -6.27 -27.74
C LYS A 35 34.93 -5.54 -29.03
N THR A 36 34.04 -4.74 -29.58
CA THR A 36 34.26 -4.05 -30.86
C THR A 36 35.34 -2.99 -30.71
N PHE A 37 35.24 -2.12 -29.73
CA PHE A 37 36.23 -1.06 -29.48
C PHE A 37 37.61 -1.64 -29.13
N SER A 38 37.65 -2.73 -28.38
CA SER A 38 38.93 -3.37 -28.04
C SER A 38 39.61 -4.01 -29.25
N ARG A 39 38.82 -4.61 -30.15
CA ARG A 39 39.36 -5.14 -31.41
C ARG A 39 39.93 -4.05 -32.31
N GLU A 40 39.21 -2.94 -32.43
CA GLU A 40 39.65 -1.77 -33.17
C GLU A 40 40.95 -1.19 -32.59
N GLY A 41 40.96 -0.96 -31.24
CA GLY A 41 42.15 -0.50 -30.54
C GLY A 41 43.33 -1.45 -30.67
N LEU A 42 43.11 -2.77 -30.59
CA LEU A 42 44.14 -3.77 -30.75
C LEU A 42 44.71 -3.74 -32.19
N SER A 43 43.85 -3.64 -33.22
CA SER A 43 44.27 -3.51 -34.62
C SER A 43 45.14 -2.26 -34.84
N LEU A 44 44.76 -1.12 -34.23
CA LEU A 44 45.55 0.11 -34.31
C LEU A 44 46.91 -0.02 -33.58
N LEU A 45 46.96 -0.73 -32.46
CA LEU A 45 48.21 -0.99 -31.75
C LEU A 45 49.15 -1.86 -32.59
N MET A 46 48.63 -2.94 -33.14
CA MET A 46 49.38 -3.85 -34.01
C MET A 46 49.89 -3.15 -35.24
N SER A 47 49.09 -2.33 -35.91
CA SER A 47 49.53 -1.56 -37.10
C SER A 47 50.68 -0.59 -36.85
N LYS A 48 50.78 -0.10 -35.59
CA LYS A 48 51.85 0.84 -35.18
C LYS A 48 53.14 0.14 -34.70
N LYS A 49 53.25 -1.19 -34.79
CA LYS A 49 54.39 -1.99 -34.31
C LYS A 49 54.86 -1.66 -32.89
N LYS A 50 53.91 -1.35 -31.97
CA LYS A 50 54.24 -0.96 -30.59
C LYS A 50 54.06 -2.11 -29.57
N ALA A 51 54.04 -3.36 -30.00
CA ALA A 51 53.87 -4.51 -29.13
C ALA A 51 55.21 -5.12 -28.65
N ASN A 52 56.10 -4.27 -28.13
CA ASN A 52 57.49 -4.66 -27.79
C ASN A 52 57.61 -5.83 -26.81
N GLY A 53 56.68 -5.95 -25.84
CA GLY A 53 56.72 -7.04 -24.86
C GLY A 53 56.47 -8.42 -25.47
N PHE A 54 55.64 -8.45 -26.51
CA PHE A 54 55.31 -9.67 -27.21
C PHE A 54 56.50 -10.19 -28.06
N GLU A 55 57.17 -9.30 -28.80
CA GLU A 55 58.38 -9.64 -29.57
C GLU A 55 59.48 -10.21 -28.65
N LYS A 56 59.70 -9.61 -27.46
CA LYS A 56 60.67 -10.13 -26.47
C LYS A 56 60.32 -11.50 -25.93
N ALA A 57 59.01 -11.74 -25.73
CA ALA A 57 58.53 -13.04 -25.25
C ALA A 57 58.74 -14.13 -26.30
N MET A 58 58.54 -13.80 -27.58
CA MET A 58 58.80 -14.71 -28.70
C MET A 58 60.30 -15.04 -28.81
N ASP A 59 61.18 -14.05 -28.68
CA ASP A 59 62.64 -14.24 -28.71
C ASP A 59 63.11 -15.18 -27.57
N ILE A 60 62.53 -15.08 -26.36
CA ILE A 60 62.83 -15.96 -25.24
C ILE A 60 62.28 -17.36 -25.46
N THR A 61 61.06 -17.47 -26.00
CA THR A 61 60.48 -18.79 -26.35
C THR A 61 61.31 -19.51 -27.40
N ASP A 62 61.81 -18.77 -28.39
CA ASP A 62 62.73 -19.30 -29.42
C ASP A 62 64.06 -19.78 -28.82
N LYS A 63 64.65 -19.04 -27.87
CA LYS A 63 65.82 -19.46 -27.12
C LYS A 63 65.60 -20.74 -26.32
N PHE A 64 64.46 -20.89 -25.67
CA PHE A 64 64.10 -22.14 -24.97
C PHE A 64 63.95 -23.31 -25.95
N ALA A 65 63.28 -23.08 -27.08
CA ALA A 65 63.17 -24.11 -28.11
C ALA A 65 64.55 -24.52 -28.68
N GLY A 66 65.44 -23.54 -28.90
CA GLY A 66 66.82 -23.80 -29.32
C GLY A 66 67.63 -24.60 -28.31
N LEU A 67 67.49 -24.33 -27.01
CA LEU A 67 68.11 -25.09 -25.94
C LEU A 67 67.62 -26.55 -25.90
N ILE A 68 66.33 -26.80 -26.04
CA ILE A 68 65.79 -28.17 -26.15
C ILE A 68 66.33 -28.91 -27.39
N ALA A 69 66.40 -28.23 -28.52
CA ALA A 69 66.91 -28.83 -29.74
C ALA A 69 68.42 -29.14 -29.69
N ALA A 70 69.24 -28.30 -29.03
CA ALA A 70 70.69 -28.44 -28.91
C ALA A 70 71.11 -29.49 -27.89
N GLU A 71 70.40 -29.62 -26.78
CA GLU A 71 70.85 -30.46 -25.66
C GLU A 71 70.42 -31.90 -25.74
N LYS A 72 69.76 -32.42 -26.84
CA LYS A 72 69.28 -33.81 -26.91
C LYS A 72 68.86 -34.33 -25.50
N LEU A 73 67.97 -33.62 -24.82
CA LEU A 73 67.69 -33.81 -23.43
C LEU A 73 67.10 -35.21 -23.17
N PRO A 74 67.88 -36.17 -22.60
CA PRO A 74 67.30 -37.41 -22.08
C PRO A 74 66.37 -37.15 -20.91
N PHE A 75 66.33 -35.93 -20.45
CA PHE A 75 65.59 -35.39 -19.28
C PHE A 75 64.07 -35.40 -19.44
N LEU A 76 63.53 -35.52 -20.63
CA LEU A 76 62.09 -35.43 -20.86
C LEU A 76 61.33 -36.76 -20.71
N GLN A 77 62.00 -37.82 -20.24
CA GLN A 77 61.39 -39.15 -20.07
C GLN A 77 60.82 -39.41 -18.68
N THR A 78 61.09 -38.56 -17.69
CA THR A 78 60.53 -38.68 -16.33
C THR A 78 59.52 -37.60 -16.06
N ASN A 79 58.30 -37.97 -15.67
CA ASN A 79 57.12 -37.09 -15.55
C ASN A 79 57.29 -35.87 -14.58
N ASP A 80 58.18 -35.95 -13.58
CA ASP A 80 58.36 -34.88 -12.56
C ASP A 80 59.17 -33.68 -13.07
N ASP A 81 60.25 -33.94 -13.83
CA ASP A 81 61.14 -32.89 -14.37
C ASP A 81 60.45 -32.08 -15.49
N THR A 82 59.60 -32.75 -16.26
CA THR A 82 58.87 -32.07 -17.36
C THR A 82 57.89 -31.01 -16.87
N THR A 83 57.26 -31.24 -15.72
CA THR A 83 56.28 -30.30 -15.16
C THR A 83 56.92 -28.99 -14.67
N GLY A 84 58.11 -29.09 -14.01
CA GLY A 84 58.89 -27.94 -13.58
C GLY A 84 59.38 -27.09 -14.76
N PHE A 85 59.87 -27.74 -15.83
CA PHE A 85 60.32 -27.08 -17.06
C PHE A 85 59.16 -26.36 -17.78
N ARG A 86 58.02 -27.06 -17.99
CA ARG A 86 56.81 -26.46 -18.62
C ARG A 86 56.37 -25.22 -17.88
N LYS A 87 56.32 -25.31 -16.56
CA LYS A 87 55.91 -24.19 -15.68
C LYS A 87 56.88 -23.02 -15.83
N LYS A 88 58.18 -23.28 -15.80
CA LYS A 88 59.23 -22.26 -15.93
C LYS A 88 59.17 -21.52 -17.28
N VAL A 89 59.01 -22.25 -18.39
CA VAL A 89 58.87 -21.64 -19.74
C VAL A 89 57.62 -20.77 -19.80
N LEU A 90 56.51 -21.30 -19.32
CA LEU A 90 55.21 -20.57 -19.31
C LEU A 90 55.26 -19.30 -18.43
N GLU A 91 55.81 -19.41 -17.21
CA GLU A 91 55.93 -18.28 -16.29
C GLU A 91 56.86 -17.20 -16.84
N GLN A 92 57.97 -17.57 -17.41
CA GLN A 92 58.92 -16.60 -17.99
C GLN A 92 58.31 -15.90 -19.22
N THR A 93 57.73 -16.67 -20.13
CA THR A 93 57.04 -16.11 -21.29
C THR A 93 55.92 -15.13 -20.87
N TYR A 94 55.08 -15.56 -19.94
CA TYR A 94 53.98 -14.75 -19.43
C TYR A 94 54.47 -13.51 -18.67
N SER A 95 55.51 -13.62 -17.83
CA SER A 95 56.04 -12.49 -17.06
C SER A 95 56.58 -11.38 -17.95
N ILE A 96 57.19 -11.70 -19.06
CA ILE A 96 57.71 -10.71 -20.01
C ILE A 96 56.61 -10.04 -20.78
N ILE A 97 55.63 -10.81 -21.30
CA ILE A 97 54.48 -10.24 -21.95
C ILE A 97 53.78 -9.24 -21.00
N LYS A 98 53.60 -9.62 -19.75
CA LYS A 98 52.92 -8.79 -18.76
C LYS A 98 53.71 -7.56 -18.33
N LYS A 99 55.05 -7.67 -18.25
CA LYS A 99 55.91 -6.56 -17.81
C LYS A 99 55.98 -5.45 -18.83
N ASP A 100 56.06 -5.79 -20.13
CA ASP A 100 56.23 -4.85 -21.24
C ASP A 100 54.92 -4.64 -22.01
N GLU A 101 53.76 -5.01 -21.42
CA GLU A 101 52.46 -4.90 -22.08
C GLU A 101 52.07 -3.46 -22.36
N ALA A 102 52.05 -3.05 -23.62
CA ALA A 102 51.55 -1.76 -24.08
C ALA A 102 50.04 -1.73 -24.31
N LEU A 103 49.37 -2.88 -24.26
CA LEU A 103 47.95 -3.02 -24.62
C LEU A 103 47.03 -2.33 -23.57
N SER A 104 47.25 -2.58 -22.30
CA SER A 104 46.40 -2.05 -21.24
C SER A 104 46.36 -0.51 -21.20
N PRO A 105 47.50 0.19 -21.14
CA PRO A 105 47.50 1.65 -21.13
C PRO A 105 47.00 2.24 -22.46
N PHE A 106 47.29 1.59 -23.57
CA PHE A 106 46.82 2.03 -24.87
C PHE A 106 45.30 1.91 -24.98
N LEU A 107 44.70 0.77 -24.63
CA LEU A 107 43.28 0.59 -24.67
C LEU A 107 42.56 1.53 -23.72
N LYS A 108 43.06 1.73 -22.48
CA LYS A 108 42.48 2.68 -21.55
C LYS A 108 42.46 4.10 -22.12
N SER A 109 43.56 4.56 -22.70
CA SER A 109 43.59 5.87 -23.36
C SER A 109 42.68 5.95 -24.60
N TYR A 110 42.58 4.86 -25.38
CA TYR A 110 41.69 4.78 -26.52
C TYR A 110 40.23 4.87 -26.17
N PHE A 111 39.80 4.13 -25.13
CA PHE A 111 38.45 4.19 -24.60
C PHE A 111 38.10 5.56 -24.03
N GLU A 112 39.01 6.16 -23.25
CA GLU A 112 38.82 7.49 -22.68
C GLU A 112 38.62 8.58 -23.75
N LYS A 113 39.47 8.56 -24.82
CA LYS A 113 39.33 9.46 -25.96
C LYS A 113 38.03 9.26 -26.75
N SER A 114 37.47 8.06 -26.69
CA SER A 114 36.21 7.72 -27.35
C SER A 114 34.98 7.99 -26.45
N GLY A 115 35.18 8.58 -25.25
CA GLY A 115 34.10 8.89 -24.30
C GLY A 115 33.55 7.67 -23.54
N TYR A 116 34.28 6.56 -23.52
CA TYR A 116 33.89 5.37 -22.79
C TYR A 116 34.69 5.18 -21.51
N GLY A 117 34.10 4.49 -20.55
CA GLY A 117 34.76 4.16 -19.29
C GLY A 117 36.00 3.28 -19.50
N ASN A 118 37.05 3.57 -18.73
CA ASN A 118 38.35 2.87 -18.78
C ASN A 118 38.53 1.89 -17.59
N ASP A 119 37.45 1.54 -16.92
CA ASP A 119 37.46 0.66 -15.73
C ASP A 119 37.43 -0.82 -16.15
N PHE A 120 38.52 -1.27 -16.70
CA PHE A 120 38.72 -2.68 -17.05
C PHE A 120 40.18 -3.06 -16.89
N ALA A 121 40.43 -4.35 -16.75
CA ALA A 121 41.77 -4.93 -16.80
C ALA A 121 41.94 -5.73 -18.10
N THR A 122 43.14 -5.68 -18.69
CA THR A 122 43.51 -6.54 -19.82
C THR A 122 44.22 -7.78 -19.31
N GLU A 123 43.91 -8.92 -19.91
CA GLU A 123 44.50 -10.19 -19.59
C GLU A 123 44.92 -10.90 -20.87
N ILE A 124 46.06 -11.59 -20.83
CA ILE A 124 46.54 -12.39 -21.93
C ILE A 124 46.57 -13.85 -21.47
N PHE A 125 45.98 -14.72 -22.23
CA PHE A 125 45.99 -16.16 -22.02
C PHE A 125 46.77 -16.86 -23.14
N ILE A 126 47.73 -17.69 -22.76
CA ILE A 126 48.42 -18.58 -23.67
C ILE A 126 47.60 -19.88 -23.73
N ASN A 127 46.89 -20.08 -24.85
CA ASN A 127 46.03 -21.25 -25.06
C ASN A 127 46.80 -22.49 -25.45
N TYR A 128 47.81 -22.27 -26.27
CA TYR A 128 48.63 -23.34 -26.86
C TYR A 128 50.05 -22.84 -26.98
N LEU A 129 51.00 -23.64 -26.53
CA LEU A 129 52.41 -23.41 -26.73
C LEU A 129 53.10 -24.76 -26.91
N THR A 130 53.69 -24.96 -28.07
CA THR A 130 54.44 -26.17 -28.40
C THR A 130 55.79 -25.77 -28.95
N LEU A 131 56.87 -26.34 -28.41
CA LEU A 131 58.22 -26.20 -28.89
C LEU A 131 58.48 -27.28 -29.94
N LEU A 132 59.04 -26.88 -31.07
CA LEU A 132 59.40 -27.78 -32.18
C LEU A 132 60.83 -28.25 -31.98
N THR A 133 61.07 -29.56 -32.00
CA THR A 133 62.36 -30.20 -31.83
C THR A 133 62.73 -31.00 -33.12
N TYR A 134 63.96 -31.30 -33.25
CA TYR A 134 64.43 -32.09 -34.48
C TYR A 134 63.78 -33.48 -34.56
N ASP A 135 63.42 -34.07 -33.41
CA ASP A 135 62.84 -35.41 -33.32
C ASP A 135 61.30 -35.37 -33.01
N GLY A 136 60.67 -34.20 -33.13
CA GLY A 136 59.21 -34.08 -32.87
C GLY A 136 58.80 -32.74 -32.29
N SER A 137 57.70 -32.74 -31.47
CA SER A 137 57.16 -31.55 -30.81
C SER A 137 57.00 -31.78 -29.33
N PHE A 138 57.32 -30.76 -28.50
CA PHE A 138 57.17 -30.76 -27.04
C PHE A 138 56.09 -29.76 -26.64
N GLU A 139 54.98 -30.26 -26.17
CA GLU A 139 53.83 -29.48 -25.75
C GLU A 139 54.08 -28.89 -24.35
N ILE A 140 54.10 -27.55 -24.27
CA ILE A 140 54.21 -26.82 -23.00
C ILE A 140 52.82 -26.61 -22.38
N VAL A 141 51.89 -26.09 -23.15
CA VAL A 141 50.49 -25.84 -22.78
C VAL A 141 49.59 -26.25 -23.91
N LYS A 142 48.53 -26.96 -23.53
CA LYS A 142 47.38 -27.20 -24.39
C LYS A 142 46.12 -27.01 -23.52
N THR A 143 45.64 -25.81 -23.52
CA THR A 143 44.40 -25.51 -22.79
C THR A 143 43.26 -25.58 -23.80
N ILE A 144 42.24 -26.38 -23.53
CA ILE A 144 40.94 -26.23 -24.19
C ILE A 144 40.52 -24.78 -23.96
N PRO A 145 40.03 -24.03 -24.98
CA PRO A 145 39.75 -22.63 -24.82
C PRO A 145 39.01 -22.38 -23.51
N PRO A 146 39.49 -21.49 -22.65
CA PRO A 146 38.92 -21.27 -21.34
C PRO A 146 37.47 -20.89 -21.52
N LYS A 147 36.57 -21.50 -20.77
CA LYS A 147 35.22 -20.95 -20.60
C LYS A 147 35.42 -19.53 -20.12
N VAL A 148 35.27 -18.55 -21.03
CA VAL A 148 35.48 -17.14 -20.72
C VAL A 148 34.55 -16.80 -19.54
N PRO A 149 35.07 -16.45 -18.36
CA PRO A 149 34.21 -16.11 -17.26
C PRO A 149 33.26 -14.99 -17.64
N GLY A 150 32.04 -14.96 -17.09
CA GLY A 150 30.99 -14.03 -17.52
C GLY A 150 31.31 -12.53 -17.40
N ALA A 151 32.43 -12.17 -16.76
CA ALA A 151 32.94 -10.80 -16.71
C ALA A 151 34.03 -10.52 -17.74
N MET A 152 34.51 -11.52 -18.48
CA MET A 152 35.57 -11.38 -19.44
C MET A 152 35.05 -11.32 -20.90
N VAL A 153 35.65 -10.49 -21.70
CA VAL A 153 35.37 -10.34 -23.13
C VAL A 153 36.59 -10.80 -23.91
N LEU A 154 36.42 -11.81 -24.75
CA LEU A 154 37.45 -12.21 -25.71
C LEU A 154 37.55 -11.15 -26.81
N VAL A 155 38.68 -10.47 -26.86
CA VAL A 155 38.96 -9.45 -27.88
C VAL A 155 39.37 -10.11 -29.19
N ASN A 156 40.47 -10.87 -29.15
CA ASN A 156 40.99 -11.59 -30.30
C ASN A 156 41.88 -12.76 -29.86
N SER A 157 42.06 -13.75 -30.72
CA SER A 157 43.03 -14.82 -30.56
C SER A 157 43.98 -14.82 -31.75
N PHE A 158 45.25 -15.04 -31.50
CA PHE A 158 46.29 -15.08 -32.50
C PHE A 158 47.00 -16.42 -32.39
N ARG A 159 47.35 -16.97 -33.53
CA ARG A 159 48.19 -18.14 -33.66
C ARG A 159 49.39 -17.75 -34.54
N GLU A 160 50.56 -17.93 -33.97
CA GLU A 160 51.82 -17.64 -34.63
C GLU A 160 52.69 -18.91 -34.68
N GLU A 161 53.28 -19.15 -35.83
CA GLU A 161 54.16 -20.28 -36.09
C GLU A 161 55.55 -19.74 -36.39
N HIS A 162 56.49 -20.10 -35.58
CA HIS A 162 57.91 -19.80 -35.73
C HIS A 162 58.68 -21.08 -36.06
N ASN A 163 59.94 -20.93 -36.45
CA ASN A 163 60.76 -22.09 -36.82
C ASN A 163 60.87 -23.13 -35.68
N ASN A 164 60.86 -22.71 -34.45
CA ASN A 164 61.16 -23.57 -33.32
C ASN A 164 59.96 -23.70 -32.34
N PHE A 165 58.83 -22.99 -32.57
CA PHE A 165 57.68 -23.11 -31.71
C PHE A 165 56.39 -22.66 -32.42
N ILE A 166 55.23 -23.12 -31.88
CA ILE A 166 53.90 -22.66 -32.24
C ILE A 166 53.24 -22.14 -30.98
N ILE A 167 52.72 -20.92 -31.05
CA ILE A 167 51.98 -20.30 -29.94
C ILE A 167 50.59 -19.83 -30.37
N GLU A 168 49.61 -20.09 -29.52
CA GLU A 168 48.27 -19.51 -29.62
C GLU A 168 47.97 -18.77 -28.34
N TYR A 169 47.60 -17.50 -28.44
CA TYR A 169 47.30 -16.65 -27.32
C TYR A 169 46.08 -15.79 -27.57
N SER A 170 45.37 -15.46 -26.52
CA SER A 170 44.15 -14.70 -26.55
C SER A 170 44.25 -13.45 -25.70
N TYR A 171 43.80 -12.33 -26.23
CA TYR A 171 43.59 -11.10 -25.49
C TYR A 171 42.20 -11.05 -24.94
N LEU A 172 42.07 -10.82 -23.60
CA LEU A 172 40.81 -10.68 -22.92
C LEU A 172 40.76 -9.33 -22.19
N ILE A 173 39.54 -8.83 -22.04
CA ILE A 173 39.25 -7.71 -21.17
C ILE A 173 38.36 -8.22 -20.03
N ASN A 174 38.76 -7.92 -18.81
CA ASN A 174 38.01 -8.21 -17.59
C ASN A 174 37.28 -6.95 -17.16
N LEU A 175 35.94 -7.01 -17.19
CA LEU A 175 35.05 -5.94 -16.72
C LEU A 175 34.72 -6.16 -15.25
N THR A 176 35.63 -5.76 -14.35
CA THR A 176 35.55 -6.02 -12.91
C THR A 176 34.25 -5.49 -12.28
N HIS A 177 33.74 -4.35 -12.79
CA HIS A 177 32.51 -3.70 -12.36
C HIS A 177 31.38 -3.76 -13.39
N LYS A 178 31.28 -4.88 -14.12
CA LYS A 178 30.28 -5.08 -15.17
C LYS A 178 28.84 -4.75 -14.72
N ASN A 179 28.45 -5.22 -13.55
CA ASN A 179 27.08 -5.03 -13.04
C ASN A 179 26.77 -3.54 -12.76
N ASP A 180 27.75 -2.79 -12.26
CA ASP A 180 27.59 -1.36 -12.01
C ASP A 180 27.47 -0.58 -13.32
N MET A 181 28.22 -0.99 -14.34
CA MET A 181 28.14 -0.39 -15.68
C MET A 181 26.77 -0.68 -16.33
N VAL A 182 26.29 -1.93 -16.28
CA VAL A 182 24.96 -2.32 -16.76
C VAL A 182 23.87 -1.57 -16.01
N PHE A 183 24.02 -1.43 -14.68
CA PHE A 183 23.06 -0.68 -13.87
C PHE A 183 22.97 0.81 -14.28
N ARG A 184 24.10 1.46 -14.53
CA ARG A 184 24.12 2.87 -15.00
C ARG A 184 23.40 3.04 -16.34
N GLU A 185 23.64 2.14 -17.29
CA GLU A 185 22.98 2.16 -18.61
C GLU A 185 21.48 1.88 -18.51
N ALA A 186 21.07 0.95 -17.62
CA ALA A 186 19.68 0.58 -17.41
C ALA A 186 18.90 1.51 -16.46
N PHE A 187 19.58 2.39 -15.71
CA PHE A 187 19.04 3.15 -14.57
C PHE A 187 17.75 3.90 -14.88
N LEU A 188 17.73 4.66 -15.98
CA LEU A 188 16.54 5.42 -16.37
C LEU A 188 15.34 4.50 -16.67
N SER A 189 15.59 3.41 -17.39
CA SER A 189 14.55 2.42 -17.71
C SER A 189 14.01 1.74 -16.45
N LEU A 190 14.88 1.41 -15.50
CA LEU A 190 14.50 0.80 -14.22
C LEU A 190 13.67 1.77 -13.37
N ILE A 191 13.99 3.06 -13.35
CA ILE A 191 13.19 4.08 -12.66
C ILE A 191 11.79 4.18 -13.28
N LEU A 192 11.69 4.23 -14.61
CA LEU A 192 10.40 4.33 -15.30
C LEU A 192 9.51 3.11 -15.02
N ILE A 193 10.10 1.90 -15.05
CA ILE A 193 9.38 0.67 -14.71
C ILE A 193 8.94 0.68 -13.26
N SER A 194 9.82 1.03 -12.32
CA SER A 194 9.49 1.10 -10.89
C SER A 194 8.39 2.13 -10.62
N GLY A 195 8.45 3.28 -11.29
CA GLY A 195 7.42 4.32 -11.23
C GLY A 195 6.06 3.81 -11.74
N SER A 196 6.03 3.08 -12.85
CA SER A 196 4.80 2.50 -13.40
C SER A 196 4.18 1.47 -12.45
N ILE A 197 5.00 0.65 -11.79
CA ILE A 197 4.53 -0.31 -10.77
C ILE A 197 3.89 0.43 -9.60
N MET A 198 4.54 1.48 -9.08
CA MET A 198 4.00 2.28 -7.97
C MET A 198 2.65 2.92 -8.31
N ILE A 199 2.52 3.49 -9.52
CA ILE A 199 1.27 4.09 -9.97
C ILE A 199 0.14 3.04 -10.01
N VAL A 200 0.38 1.88 -10.61
CA VAL A 200 -0.62 0.81 -10.70
C VAL A 200 -1.04 0.30 -9.32
N LEU A 201 -0.07 0.11 -8.40
CA LEU A 201 -0.37 -0.29 -7.03
C LEU A 201 -1.19 0.78 -6.28
N ALA A 202 -0.87 2.06 -6.45
CA ALA A 202 -1.61 3.16 -5.85
C ALA A 202 -3.06 3.22 -6.38
N VAL A 203 -3.25 3.12 -7.70
CA VAL A 203 -4.59 3.07 -8.31
C VAL A 203 -5.38 1.86 -7.82
N PHE A 204 -4.74 0.69 -7.75
CA PHE A 204 -5.38 -0.52 -7.21
C PHE A 204 -5.81 -0.34 -5.75
N TRP A 205 -4.94 0.22 -4.90
CA TRP A 205 -5.23 0.49 -3.49
C TRP A 205 -6.41 1.45 -3.32
N ILE A 206 -6.42 2.55 -4.08
CA ILE A 206 -7.52 3.54 -4.04
C ILE A 206 -8.83 2.88 -4.49
N THR A 207 -8.81 2.16 -5.61
CA THR A 207 -10.00 1.46 -6.13
C THR A 207 -10.53 0.41 -5.15
N TRP A 208 -9.63 -0.37 -4.55
CA TRP A 208 -9.98 -1.36 -3.53
C TRP A 208 -10.64 -0.72 -2.32
N ARG A 209 -10.06 0.36 -1.81
CA ARG A 209 -10.62 1.11 -0.67
C ARG A 209 -12.02 1.63 -0.98
N ASN A 210 -12.20 2.27 -2.13
CA ASN A 210 -13.49 2.81 -2.55
C ASN A 210 -14.56 1.70 -2.71
N LEU A 211 -14.18 0.56 -3.29
CA LEU A 211 -15.08 -0.59 -3.44
C LEU A 211 -15.54 -1.16 -2.08
N MET A 212 -14.62 -1.24 -1.12
CA MET A 212 -14.96 -1.72 0.24
C MET A 212 -15.89 -0.76 0.96
N GLU A 213 -15.67 0.56 0.80
CA GLU A 213 -16.52 1.59 1.38
C GLU A 213 -17.93 1.58 0.74
N GLU A 214 -18.02 1.45 -0.58
CA GLU A 214 -19.29 1.31 -1.29
C GLU A 214 -20.05 0.05 -0.88
N LYS A 215 -19.37 -1.09 -0.77
CA LYS A 215 -19.95 -2.34 -0.31
C LYS A 215 -20.51 -2.20 1.11
N ARG A 216 -19.75 -1.61 2.02
CA ARG A 216 -20.19 -1.35 3.40
C ARG A 216 -21.43 -0.47 3.43
N LEU A 217 -21.44 0.61 2.65
CA LEU A 217 -22.59 1.50 2.55
C LEU A 217 -23.83 0.78 2.00
N SER A 218 -23.65 -0.07 0.98
CA SER A 218 -24.73 -0.90 0.43
C SER A 218 -25.32 -1.88 1.44
N GLU A 219 -24.47 -2.53 2.25
CA GLU A 219 -24.89 -3.43 3.33
C GLU A 219 -25.70 -2.65 4.39
N LEU A 220 -25.19 -1.52 4.86
CA LEU A 220 -25.90 -0.66 5.82
C LEU A 220 -27.26 -0.18 5.29
N LYS A 221 -27.34 0.16 4.00
CA LYS A 221 -28.59 0.55 3.34
C LYS A 221 -29.60 -0.59 3.26
N THR A 222 -29.12 -1.80 2.99
CA THR A 222 -29.98 -3.00 2.96
C THR A 222 -30.52 -3.33 4.35
N ASP A 223 -29.68 -3.28 5.36
CA ASP A 223 -30.07 -3.50 6.77
C ASP A 223 -31.07 -2.43 7.25
N PHE A 224 -30.88 -1.18 6.84
CA PHE A 224 -31.83 -0.10 7.13
C PHE A 224 -33.21 -0.40 6.51
N ILE A 225 -33.27 -0.77 5.22
CA ILE A 225 -34.55 -1.10 4.55
C ILE A 225 -35.26 -2.27 5.23
N ASN A 226 -34.52 -3.31 5.59
CA ASN A 226 -35.05 -4.47 6.29
C ASN A 226 -35.62 -4.09 7.66
N ASN A 227 -34.86 -3.32 8.46
CA ASN A 227 -35.29 -2.84 9.77
C ASN A 227 -36.50 -1.92 9.66
N MET A 228 -36.50 -1.00 8.70
CA MET A 228 -37.62 -0.09 8.44
C MET A 228 -38.89 -0.86 8.10
N THR A 229 -38.78 -1.85 7.22
CA THR A 229 -39.91 -2.73 6.86
C THR A 229 -40.48 -3.45 8.09
N HIS A 230 -39.59 -3.94 8.95
CA HIS A 230 -40.02 -4.63 10.17
C HIS A 230 -40.68 -3.68 11.18
N GLU A 231 -40.10 -2.49 11.40
CA GLU A 231 -40.62 -1.47 12.31
C GLU A 231 -41.95 -0.85 11.83
N LEU A 232 -42.22 -0.80 10.53
CA LEU A 232 -43.52 -0.39 9.97
C LEU A 232 -44.57 -1.52 10.05
N LYS A 233 -44.18 -2.78 9.84
CA LYS A 233 -45.10 -3.94 9.84
C LYS A 233 -45.73 -4.18 11.20
N THR A 234 -44.98 -3.97 12.29
CA THR A 234 -45.47 -4.24 13.65
C THR A 234 -46.65 -3.35 14.03
N PRO A 235 -46.57 -2.00 14.00
CA PRO A 235 -47.72 -1.12 14.31
C PRO A 235 -48.89 -1.36 13.34
N LEU A 236 -48.61 -1.56 12.05
CA LEU A 236 -49.66 -1.82 11.06
C LEU A 236 -50.41 -3.12 11.36
N SER A 237 -49.70 -4.20 11.70
CA SER A 237 -50.31 -5.46 12.13
C SER A 237 -51.16 -5.29 13.40
N THR A 238 -50.67 -4.51 14.36
CA THR A 238 -51.42 -4.23 15.60
C THR A 238 -52.71 -3.44 15.31
N ILE A 239 -52.65 -2.42 14.46
CA ILE A 239 -53.84 -1.65 14.02
C ILE A 239 -54.84 -2.58 13.32
N THR A 240 -54.37 -3.46 12.42
CA THR A 240 -55.21 -4.42 11.71
C THR A 240 -55.91 -5.40 12.60
N VAL A 241 -55.16 -5.96 13.59
CA VAL A 241 -55.73 -6.91 14.59
C VAL A 241 -56.72 -6.20 15.52
N ALA A 242 -56.38 -4.99 16.00
CA ALA A 242 -57.27 -4.19 16.84
C ALA A 242 -58.55 -3.79 16.08
N GLY A 243 -58.46 -3.40 14.81
CA GLY A 243 -59.64 -3.14 13.96
C GLY A 243 -60.55 -4.36 13.83
N ARG A 244 -59.98 -5.55 13.51
CA ARG A 244 -60.75 -6.80 13.45
C ARG A 244 -61.36 -7.20 14.81
N THR A 245 -60.71 -6.78 15.90
CA THR A 245 -61.22 -7.06 17.25
C THR A 245 -62.45 -6.21 17.53
N LEU A 246 -62.53 -4.98 17.06
CA LEU A 246 -63.69 -4.09 17.18
C LEU A 246 -64.88 -4.59 16.34
N GLU A 247 -64.66 -5.41 15.30
CA GLU A 247 -65.77 -6.02 14.51
C GLU A 247 -66.52 -7.14 15.28
N LYS A 248 -65.97 -7.65 16.38
CA LYS A 248 -66.57 -8.73 17.13
C LYS A 248 -67.71 -8.22 18.02
N GLU A 249 -68.88 -8.84 17.96
CA GLU A 249 -70.07 -8.47 18.69
C GLU A 249 -69.85 -8.46 20.24
N GLN A 250 -69.01 -9.41 20.72
CA GLN A 250 -68.65 -9.48 22.14
C GLN A 250 -67.86 -8.24 22.65
N ILE A 251 -67.11 -7.59 21.79
CA ILE A 251 -66.34 -6.37 22.11
C ILE A 251 -67.21 -5.13 21.94
N LEU A 252 -68.07 -5.10 20.93
CA LEU A 252 -68.96 -3.96 20.69
C LEU A 252 -69.91 -3.73 21.90
N ASN A 253 -70.25 -4.80 22.63
CA ASN A 253 -71.11 -4.75 23.81
C ASN A 253 -70.35 -4.47 25.12
N ASP A 254 -68.99 -4.21 25.08
CA ASP A 254 -68.15 -3.88 26.20
C ASP A 254 -67.46 -2.51 26.01
N PRO A 255 -68.12 -1.39 26.38
CA PRO A 255 -67.61 -0.03 26.13
C PRO A 255 -66.18 0.23 26.61
N PRO A 256 -65.76 -0.24 27.78
CA PRO A 256 -64.36 -0.14 28.24
C PRO A 256 -63.35 -0.75 27.23
N LYS A 257 -63.63 -1.96 26.71
CA LYS A 257 -62.74 -2.63 25.72
C LYS A 257 -62.75 -1.96 24.37
N VAL A 258 -63.89 -1.38 23.96
CA VAL A 258 -63.97 -0.56 22.72
C VAL A 258 -63.02 0.64 22.86
N LEU A 259 -63.09 1.35 24.02
CA LEU A 259 -62.28 2.51 24.24
C LEU A 259 -60.79 2.17 24.29
N GLU A 260 -60.41 1.10 25.03
CA GLU A 260 -59.03 0.60 25.09
C GLU A 260 -58.48 0.25 23.71
N THR A 261 -59.29 -0.48 22.91
CA THR A 261 -58.87 -0.90 21.55
C THR A 261 -58.75 0.33 20.63
N ALA A 262 -59.66 1.30 20.73
CA ALA A 262 -59.58 2.56 19.97
C ALA A 262 -58.34 3.38 20.36
N GLN A 263 -58.02 3.47 21.64
CA GLN A 263 -56.82 4.11 22.13
C GLN A 263 -55.54 3.43 21.63
N LEU A 264 -55.53 2.07 21.59
CA LEU A 264 -54.41 1.31 21.03
C LEU A 264 -54.20 1.64 19.55
N ILE A 265 -55.28 1.67 18.75
CA ILE A 265 -55.21 2.06 17.31
C ILE A 265 -54.65 3.48 17.19
N GLY A 266 -55.17 4.43 17.96
CA GLY A 266 -54.72 5.82 17.96
C GLY A 266 -53.21 5.93 18.27
N LYS A 267 -52.76 5.25 19.32
CA LYS A 267 -51.35 5.20 19.73
C LYS A 267 -50.44 4.63 18.64
N GLN A 268 -50.84 3.53 18.02
CA GLN A 268 -50.06 2.91 16.93
C GLN A 268 -50.04 3.75 15.65
N SER A 269 -51.17 4.44 15.36
CA SER A 269 -51.24 5.34 14.22
C SER A 269 -50.31 6.57 14.34
N ILE A 270 -50.26 7.16 15.53
CA ILE A 270 -49.32 8.26 15.85
C ILE A 270 -47.89 7.76 15.71
N HIS A 271 -47.57 6.58 16.25
CA HIS A 271 -46.24 6.00 16.16
C HIS A 271 -45.84 5.74 14.69
N LEU A 272 -46.74 5.20 13.86
CA LEU A 272 -46.53 4.97 12.43
C LEU A 272 -46.24 6.29 11.70
N ASN A 273 -46.99 7.35 11.96
CA ASN A 273 -46.77 8.67 11.37
C ASN A 273 -45.39 9.25 11.78
N GLN A 274 -44.95 9.07 13.01
CA GLN A 274 -43.63 9.47 13.47
C GLN A 274 -42.52 8.74 12.70
N LEU A 275 -42.67 7.42 12.49
CA LEU A 275 -41.71 6.65 11.68
C LEU A 275 -41.67 7.14 10.24
N ILE A 276 -42.84 7.39 9.61
CA ILE A 276 -42.91 7.92 8.25
C ILE A 276 -42.23 9.28 8.16
N ASN A 277 -42.51 10.20 9.07
CA ASN A 277 -41.89 11.52 9.09
C ASN A 277 -40.36 11.42 9.24
N THR A 278 -39.87 10.55 10.12
CA THR A 278 -38.43 10.31 10.24
C THR A 278 -37.82 9.83 8.91
N ILE A 279 -38.49 8.95 8.18
CA ILE A 279 -38.04 8.46 6.87
C ILE A 279 -38.02 9.57 5.82
N LEU A 280 -39.07 10.42 5.79
CA LEU A 280 -39.16 11.56 4.89
C LEU A 280 -38.08 12.60 5.18
N GLU A 281 -37.83 12.93 6.44
CA GLU A 281 -36.74 13.82 6.86
C GLU A 281 -35.37 13.27 6.37
N VAL A 282 -35.11 11.96 6.49
CA VAL A 282 -33.91 11.34 5.92
C VAL A 282 -33.75 11.61 4.45
N SER A 283 -34.85 11.46 3.69
CA SER A 283 -34.84 11.63 2.23
C SER A 283 -34.65 13.09 1.80
N LEU A 284 -35.21 14.03 2.57
CA LEU A 284 -35.10 15.46 2.30
C LEU A 284 -33.70 15.99 2.62
N LEU A 285 -33.10 15.54 3.74
CA LEU A 285 -31.78 15.97 4.18
C LEU A 285 -30.61 15.39 3.35
N GLU A 286 -30.89 14.43 2.46
CA GLU A 286 -29.93 13.98 1.45
C GLU A 286 -29.78 14.97 0.29
N ARG A 287 -30.80 15.79 0.02
CA ARG A 287 -30.89 16.60 -1.19
C ARG A 287 -30.51 18.07 -1.01
N THR A 288 -30.49 18.58 0.24
CA THR A 288 -30.30 20.01 0.51
C THR A 288 -29.33 20.26 1.66
N GLU A 289 -28.55 21.34 1.56
CA GLU A 289 -27.91 21.95 2.72
C GLU A 289 -28.99 22.42 3.69
N PHE A 290 -28.75 22.28 5.01
CA PHE A 290 -29.67 22.74 6.04
C PHE A 290 -29.90 24.23 5.91
N GLU A 291 -31.08 24.66 5.46
CA GLU A 291 -31.53 26.04 5.59
C GLU A 291 -32.03 26.26 7.03
N LEU A 292 -31.14 26.80 7.89
CA LEU A 292 -31.47 27.07 9.28
C LEU A 292 -32.23 28.38 9.42
N THR A 293 -33.42 28.33 10.04
CA THR A 293 -34.13 29.51 10.50
C THR A 293 -33.67 29.87 11.91
N ARG A 294 -32.54 30.59 12.00
CA ARG A 294 -31.92 30.91 13.29
C ARG A 294 -32.65 31.99 14.03
N GLN A 295 -32.83 31.80 15.34
CA GLN A 295 -33.39 32.73 16.28
C GLN A 295 -32.47 32.88 17.51
N SER A 296 -32.46 34.07 18.12
CA SER A 296 -31.69 34.32 19.33
C SER A 296 -32.51 33.83 20.55
N VAL A 297 -32.03 32.80 21.23
CA VAL A 297 -32.74 32.15 22.32
C VAL A 297 -31.83 31.92 23.53
N ASN A 298 -32.41 31.97 24.71
CA ASN A 298 -31.73 31.56 25.94
C ASN A 298 -31.60 30.04 25.96
N ILE A 299 -30.35 29.53 25.90
CA ILE A 299 -30.08 28.11 25.75
C ILE A 299 -30.48 27.30 27.00
N ASP A 300 -30.32 27.90 28.21
CA ASP A 300 -30.66 27.24 29.48
C ASP A 300 -32.17 27.03 29.56
N GLU A 301 -32.97 28.08 29.30
CA GLU A 301 -34.43 28.01 29.31
C GLU A 301 -34.96 27.05 28.23
N LEU A 302 -34.42 27.10 27.03
CA LEU A 302 -34.84 26.21 25.96
C LEU A 302 -34.53 24.75 26.26
N THR A 303 -33.34 24.46 26.79
CA THR A 303 -32.92 23.08 27.14
C THR A 303 -33.78 22.54 28.27
N GLN A 304 -34.10 23.37 29.28
CA GLN A 304 -35.00 23.02 30.37
C GLN A 304 -36.42 22.73 29.90
N GLN A 305 -36.95 23.56 28.98
CA GLN A 305 -38.29 23.33 28.40
C GLN A 305 -38.35 22.01 27.64
N ILE A 306 -37.30 21.68 26.87
CA ILE A 306 -37.21 20.42 26.10
C ILE A 306 -37.15 19.23 27.09
N ALA A 307 -36.34 19.29 28.15
CA ALA A 307 -36.21 18.24 29.14
C ALA A 307 -37.52 17.97 29.87
N SER A 308 -38.22 19.04 30.31
CA SER A 308 -39.53 18.98 30.99
C SER A 308 -40.61 18.40 30.04
N SER A 309 -40.67 18.84 28.79
CA SER A 309 -41.60 18.32 27.78
C SER A 309 -41.34 16.84 27.48
N PHE A 310 -40.08 16.43 27.41
CA PHE A 310 -39.71 15.04 27.24
C PHE A 310 -40.18 14.15 28.37
N LEU A 311 -39.97 14.55 29.64
CA LEU A 311 -40.43 13.81 30.82
C LEU A 311 -41.95 13.67 30.84
N THR A 312 -42.68 14.73 30.51
CA THR A 312 -44.14 14.71 30.38
C THR A 312 -44.63 13.74 29.33
N SER A 313 -43.94 13.70 28.18
CA SER A 313 -44.32 12.84 27.05
C SER A 313 -44.10 11.35 27.31
N CYS A 314 -43.22 10.99 28.23
CA CYS A 314 -42.89 9.60 28.56
C CYS A 314 -43.37 9.15 29.95
N ASP A 315 -44.32 9.85 30.56
CA ASP A 315 -44.90 9.54 31.90
C ASP A 315 -43.82 9.34 32.99
N GLY A 316 -42.77 10.18 32.99
CA GLY A 316 -41.69 10.11 33.99
C GLY A 316 -40.75 8.91 33.79
N CYS A 317 -40.45 8.56 32.56
CA CYS A 317 -39.63 7.40 32.19
C CYS A 317 -38.16 7.47 32.65
N ALA A 318 -37.69 8.60 33.18
CA ALA A 318 -36.30 8.81 33.62
C ALA A 318 -36.24 9.85 34.73
N VAL A 319 -35.16 9.86 35.52
CA VAL A 319 -34.77 10.96 36.37
C VAL A 319 -33.83 11.86 35.60
N ILE A 320 -34.15 13.16 35.49
CA ILE A 320 -33.26 14.15 34.86
C ILE A 320 -32.65 15.03 35.94
N GLU A 321 -31.31 15.03 36.03
CA GLU A 321 -30.53 15.95 36.87
C GLU A 321 -30.09 17.12 35.98
N GLU A 322 -30.45 18.34 36.35
CA GLU A 322 -30.24 19.55 35.57
C GLU A 322 -29.21 20.48 36.22
N ASP A 323 -28.23 20.95 35.42
CA ASP A 323 -27.20 21.91 35.87
C ASP A 323 -26.93 22.95 34.75
N TYR A 324 -27.62 24.07 34.79
CA TYR A 324 -27.59 25.13 33.79
C TYR A 324 -26.74 26.31 34.26
N ASN A 325 -25.57 26.50 33.61
CA ASN A 325 -24.55 27.46 34.06
C ASN A 325 -23.99 28.33 32.90
N THR A 326 -24.83 28.70 31.93
CA THR A 326 -24.40 29.64 30.88
C THR A 326 -24.54 31.10 31.29
N GLY A 327 -25.23 31.40 32.39
CA GLY A 327 -25.52 32.77 32.82
C GLY A 327 -26.60 33.46 31.98
N GLY A 328 -27.48 32.72 31.33
CA GLY A 328 -28.55 33.26 30.51
C GLY A 328 -28.10 33.76 29.13
N VAL A 329 -27.01 33.22 28.60
CA VAL A 329 -26.49 33.61 27.29
C VAL A 329 -27.45 33.20 26.16
N ASN A 330 -27.71 34.15 25.26
CA ASN A 330 -28.48 33.91 24.05
C ASN A 330 -27.61 33.39 22.93
N VAL A 331 -28.08 32.35 22.25
CA VAL A 331 -27.41 31.71 21.10
C VAL A 331 -28.30 31.79 19.87
N SER A 332 -27.67 31.98 18.70
CA SER A 332 -28.36 31.99 17.42
C SER A 332 -28.49 30.57 16.87
N LEU A 333 -29.68 29.95 17.06
CA LEU A 333 -29.94 28.58 16.64
C LEU A 333 -31.35 28.38 16.07
N ASP A 334 -31.54 27.29 15.34
CA ASP A 334 -32.86 26.87 14.86
C ASP A 334 -33.53 26.02 15.93
N LEU A 335 -34.69 26.51 16.39
CA LEU A 335 -35.46 25.89 17.49
C LEU A 335 -35.88 24.45 17.18
N LEU A 336 -36.35 24.19 15.96
CA LEU A 336 -36.83 22.87 15.55
C LEU A 336 -35.71 21.85 15.52
N TYR A 337 -34.61 22.22 14.90
CA TYR A 337 -33.45 21.31 14.78
C TYR A 337 -32.76 21.13 16.14
N TYR A 338 -32.62 22.16 16.95
CA TYR A 338 -32.06 22.02 18.30
C TYR A 338 -32.92 21.10 19.16
N THR A 339 -34.25 21.31 19.17
CA THR A 339 -35.21 20.45 19.88
C THR A 339 -35.13 19.00 19.42
N THR A 340 -35.04 18.77 18.11
CA THR A 340 -34.86 17.43 17.53
C THR A 340 -33.56 16.77 18.00
N MET A 341 -32.47 17.53 18.02
CA MET A 341 -31.15 17.05 18.46
C MET A 341 -31.15 16.60 19.92
N ILE A 342 -31.68 17.43 20.82
CA ILE A 342 -31.74 17.10 22.25
C ILE A 342 -32.67 15.91 22.50
N ASN A 343 -33.87 15.89 21.90
CA ASN A 343 -34.80 14.78 22.00
C ASN A 343 -34.23 13.45 21.52
N ASN A 344 -33.44 13.43 20.43
CA ASN A 344 -32.76 12.23 19.99
C ASN A 344 -31.77 11.68 21.03
N LEU A 345 -31.03 12.56 21.71
CA LEU A 345 -30.09 12.13 22.76
C LEU A 345 -30.82 11.64 24.00
N LEU A 346 -31.89 12.33 24.46
CA LEU A 346 -32.71 11.92 25.58
C LEU A 346 -33.40 10.57 25.33
N ALA A 347 -33.98 10.40 24.15
CA ALA A 347 -34.59 9.13 23.74
C ALA A 347 -33.59 7.98 23.71
N ASN A 348 -32.36 8.23 23.23
CA ASN A 348 -31.29 7.24 23.28
C ASN A 348 -30.87 6.90 24.71
N ALA A 349 -30.74 7.88 25.60
CA ALA A 349 -30.41 7.68 27.01
C ALA A 349 -31.42 6.74 27.71
N VAL A 350 -32.72 6.99 27.54
CA VAL A 350 -33.78 6.11 28.07
C VAL A 350 -33.74 4.72 27.44
N LYS A 351 -33.63 4.69 26.14
CA LYS A 351 -33.68 3.45 25.32
C LYS A 351 -32.57 2.47 25.65
N TYR A 352 -31.38 2.98 25.92
CA TYR A 352 -30.19 2.16 26.18
C TYR A 352 -29.84 2.02 27.65
N CYS A 353 -30.72 2.46 28.53
CA CYS A 353 -30.67 2.17 29.97
C CYS A 353 -31.48 0.91 30.28
N SER A 354 -30.94 0.00 31.06
CA SER A 354 -31.60 -1.27 31.43
C SER A 354 -32.48 -1.18 32.67
N GLN A 355 -32.18 -0.28 33.59
CA GLN A 355 -32.93 -0.07 34.84
C GLN A 355 -32.76 1.40 35.29
N ASP A 356 -33.83 2.01 35.74
CA ASP A 356 -33.87 3.36 36.35
C ASP A 356 -33.00 4.38 35.59
N PRO A 357 -33.43 4.85 34.38
CA PRO A 357 -32.68 5.82 33.64
C PRO A 357 -32.42 7.10 34.42
N VAL A 358 -31.15 7.43 34.59
CA VAL A 358 -30.68 8.71 35.14
C VAL A 358 -29.94 9.47 34.06
N ILE A 359 -30.44 10.64 33.72
CA ILE A 359 -29.87 11.48 32.66
C ILE A 359 -29.40 12.78 33.30
N ARG A 360 -28.14 13.14 33.17
CA ARG A 360 -27.62 14.43 33.58
C ARG A 360 -27.49 15.35 32.38
N ILE A 361 -28.12 16.51 32.44
CA ILE A 361 -28.02 17.57 31.45
C ILE A 361 -27.31 18.75 32.06
N SER A 362 -26.26 19.23 31.41
CA SER A 362 -25.60 20.47 31.81
C SER A 362 -25.28 21.36 30.62
N THR A 363 -25.33 22.66 30.86
CA THR A 363 -24.95 23.69 29.90
C THR A 363 -23.90 24.59 30.54
N VAL A 364 -22.84 24.87 29.80
CA VAL A 364 -21.74 25.72 30.25
C VAL A 364 -21.19 26.56 29.10
N CYS A 365 -20.73 27.76 29.39
CA CYS A 365 -20.04 28.60 28.42
C CYS A 365 -18.52 28.40 28.55
N GLU A 366 -17.88 27.86 27.51
CA GLU A 366 -16.44 27.59 27.47
C GLU A 366 -15.83 28.21 26.24
N SER A 367 -14.82 29.07 26.41
CA SER A 367 -13.96 29.60 25.31
C SER A 367 -14.72 30.15 24.11
N GLY A 368 -15.81 30.91 24.31
CA GLY A 368 -16.61 31.49 23.22
C GLY A 368 -17.55 30.51 22.52
N SER A 369 -17.83 29.37 23.17
CA SER A 369 -18.80 28.38 22.72
C SER A 369 -19.66 27.93 23.86
N ILE A 370 -20.86 27.47 23.57
CA ILE A 370 -21.71 26.78 24.57
C ILE A 370 -21.48 25.28 24.41
N VAL A 371 -21.30 24.60 25.52
CA VAL A 371 -21.20 23.16 25.61
C VAL A 371 -22.44 22.62 26.35
N VAL A 372 -23.27 21.89 25.62
CA VAL A 372 -24.38 21.13 26.16
C VAL A 372 -23.94 19.69 26.36
N THR A 373 -23.99 19.21 27.60
CA THR A 373 -23.61 17.85 27.97
C THR A 373 -24.82 17.03 28.35
N ILE A 374 -24.99 15.86 27.77
CA ILE A 374 -26.01 14.87 28.12
C ILE A 374 -25.30 13.56 28.45
N ALA A 375 -25.42 13.14 29.71
CA ALA A 375 -24.80 11.92 30.22
C ALA A 375 -25.87 10.96 30.73
N ASP A 376 -25.76 9.68 30.40
CA ASP A 376 -26.64 8.60 30.84
C ASP A 376 -25.87 7.54 31.63
N ASN A 377 -26.61 6.74 32.41
CA ASN A 377 -26.13 5.59 33.15
C ASN A 377 -26.39 4.25 32.41
N GLY A 378 -26.54 4.29 31.10
CA GLY A 378 -26.89 3.14 30.25
C GLY A 378 -25.78 2.11 30.10
N VAL A 379 -25.99 1.19 29.17
CA VAL A 379 -25.07 0.06 28.86
C VAL A 379 -23.70 0.49 28.34
N GLY A 380 -23.55 1.73 27.89
CA GLY A 380 -22.33 2.25 27.30
C GLY A 380 -22.02 1.68 25.91
N ILE A 381 -20.95 2.20 25.31
CA ILE A 381 -20.52 1.88 23.95
C ILE A 381 -19.08 1.40 23.99
N SER A 382 -18.76 0.30 23.31
CA SER A 382 -17.39 -0.18 23.19
C SER A 382 -16.57 0.71 22.25
N ARG A 383 -15.25 0.74 22.47
CA ARG A 383 -14.34 1.62 21.74
C ARG A 383 -14.37 1.41 20.22
N GLU A 384 -14.58 0.17 19.77
CA GLU A 384 -14.66 -0.18 18.36
C GLU A 384 -15.87 0.42 17.63
N HIS A 385 -16.94 0.77 18.35
CA HIS A 385 -18.15 1.36 17.79
C HIS A 385 -18.18 2.89 17.87
N ILE A 386 -17.41 3.52 18.76
CA ILE A 386 -17.46 4.96 19.03
C ILE A 386 -17.24 5.78 17.76
N ASP A 387 -16.30 5.38 16.90
CA ASP A 387 -15.97 6.10 15.67
C ASP A 387 -17.09 6.00 14.60
N HIS A 388 -18.00 5.04 14.77
CA HIS A 388 -19.03 4.72 13.78
C HIS A 388 -20.44 5.12 14.17
N ILE A 389 -20.70 5.43 15.44
CA ILE A 389 -22.08 5.72 15.93
C ILE A 389 -22.76 6.91 15.27
N PHE A 390 -22.00 7.81 14.68
CA PHE A 390 -22.49 8.96 13.91
C PHE A 390 -22.65 8.66 12.41
N GLU A 391 -22.28 7.46 11.95
CA GLU A 391 -22.50 7.04 10.57
C GLU A 391 -23.99 6.76 10.34
N LYS A 392 -24.45 7.09 9.13
CA LYS A 392 -25.83 6.86 8.72
C LYS A 392 -26.16 5.38 8.71
N PHE A 393 -27.31 5.00 9.31
CA PHE A 393 -27.80 3.62 9.44
C PHE A 393 -26.99 2.72 10.37
N TYR A 394 -25.93 3.22 10.97
CA TYR A 394 -25.09 2.42 11.84
C TYR A 394 -25.79 2.05 13.15
N ARG A 395 -25.64 0.78 13.55
CA ARG A 395 -26.17 0.24 14.80
C ARG A 395 -25.18 -0.77 15.37
N VAL A 396 -25.04 -0.78 16.70
CA VAL A 396 -24.28 -1.82 17.39
C VAL A 396 -25.08 -3.12 17.36
N THR A 397 -24.53 -4.18 16.75
CA THR A 397 -25.22 -5.45 16.48
C THR A 397 -24.83 -6.58 17.45
N GLN A 398 -24.17 -6.29 18.57
CA GLN A 398 -23.68 -7.33 19.50
C GLN A 398 -24.65 -7.60 20.69
N GLY A 399 -24.87 -8.90 20.97
CA GLY A 399 -25.58 -9.41 22.17
C GLY A 399 -27.05 -9.05 22.26
N ASN A 400 -27.54 -8.83 23.48
CA ASN A 400 -28.94 -8.49 23.75
C ASN A 400 -29.42 -7.12 23.22
N ILE A 401 -28.50 -6.32 22.66
CA ILE A 401 -28.77 -5.01 22.05
C ILE A 401 -29.57 -5.15 20.74
N HIS A 402 -29.63 -6.32 20.14
CA HIS A 402 -30.51 -6.62 18.99
C HIS A 402 -32.00 -6.38 19.27
N LYS A 403 -32.43 -6.33 20.52
CA LYS A 403 -33.84 -6.11 20.91
C LYS A 403 -34.28 -4.65 20.94
N THR A 404 -33.34 -3.69 20.87
CA THR A 404 -33.70 -2.28 20.89
C THR A 404 -34.12 -1.79 19.50
N LYS A 405 -35.41 -1.41 19.38
CA LYS A 405 -36.02 -0.90 18.13
C LYS A 405 -35.39 0.42 17.70
N GLY A 406 -35.23 0.65 16.37
CA GLY A 406 -34.83 1.94 15.83
C GLY A 406 -34.04 1.88 14.53
N LEU A 407 -34.00 2.99 13.79
CA LEU A 407 -33.52 3.09 12.41
C LEU A 407 -32.02 3.38 12.27
N GLY A 408 -31.28 3.66 13.36
CA GLY A 408 -29.86 4.03 13.30
C GLY A 408 -29.59 5.42 12.71
N LEU A 409 -30.55 6.35 12.89
CA LEU A 409 -30.49 7.69 12.30
C LEU A 409 -30.35 8.80 13.33
N GLY A 410 -30.73 8.56 14.58
CA GLY A 410 -30.80 9.62 15.61
C GLY A 410 -29.46 10.31 15.83
N LEU A 411 -28.38 9.55 16.04
CA LEU A 411 -27.04 10.12 16.26
C LEU A 411 -26.43 10.74 15.00
N TYR A 412 -26.73 10.19 13.83
CA TYR A 412 -26.36 10.83 12.56
C TYR A 412 -26.96 12.23 12.46
N TYR A 413 -28.26 12.40 12.82
CA TYR A 413 -28.91 13.73 12.84
C TYR A 413 -28.29 14.65 13.87
N VAL A 414 -28.03 14.16 15.07
CA VAL A 414 -27.37 14.95 16.12
C VAL A 414 -26.08 15.57 15.58
N ASN A 415 -25.24 14.78 14.92
CA ASN A 415 -23.99 15.26 14.35
C ASN A 415 -24.23 16.25 13.18
N ARG A 416 -25.17 15.96 12.28
CA ARG A 416 -25.49 16.82 11.15
C ARG A 416 -26.05 18.18 11.58
N ILE A 417 -26.95 18.18 12.56
CA ILE A 417 -27.56 19.39 13.10
C ILE A 417 -26.51 20.25 13.82
N ALA A 418 -25.67 19.65 14.65
CA ALA A 418 -24.60 20.38 15.32
C ALA A 418 -23.65 21.04 14.32
N ARG A 419 -23.22 20.32 13.30
CA ARG A 419 -22.37 20.87 12.22
C ARG A 419 -23.07 21.97 11.41
N ALA A 420 -24.35 21.85 11.13
CA ALA A 420 -25.10 22.90 10.44
C ALA A 420 -25.16 24.20 11.28
N HIS A 421 -25.18 24.09 12.61
CA HIS A 421 -25.06 25.24 13.51
C HIS A 421 -23.63 25.77 13.66
N GLY A 422 -22.62 25.18 12.96
CA GLY A 422 -21.23 25.56 13.07
C GLY A 422 -20.50 24.95 14.27
N GLY A 423 -21.12 23.96 14.91
CA GLY A 423 -20.62 23.25 16.06
C GLY A 423 -20.11 21.83 15.77
N ASP A 424 -19.88 21.08 16.82
CA ASP A 424 -19.48 19.67 16.76
C ASP A 424 -20.09 18.85 17.92
N VAL A 425 -20.06 17.52 17.79
CA VAL A 425 -20.48 16.59 18.83
C VAL A 425 -19.38 15.60 19.12
N THR A 426 -19.08 15.45 20.40
CA THR A 426 -18.12 14.45 20.88
C THR A 426 -18.82 13.48 21.83
N VAL A 427 -18.29 12.25 21.93
CA VAL A 427 -18.81 11.20 22.78
C VAL A 427 -17.71 10.60 23.65
N THR A 428 -18.05 10.34 24.89
CA THR A 428 -17.22 9.58 25.83
C THR A 428 -18.07 8.48 26.43
N SER A 429 -17.67 7.22 26.28
CA SER A 429 -18.45 6.09 26.80
C SER A 429 -17.55 4.95 27.24
N LYS A 430 -18.03 4.17 28.18
CA LYS A 430 -17.40 2.91 28.62
C LYS A 430 -18.51 1.88 28.83
N PRO A 431 -18.34 0.64 28.34
CA PRO A 431 -19.29 -0.45 28.59
C PRO A 431 -19.62 -0.60 30.08
N GLY A 432 -20.92 -0.65 30.42
CA GLY A 432 -21.43 -0.76 31.76
C GLY A 432 -21.35 0.50 32.63
N LYS A 433 -20.91 1.65 32.05
CA LYS A 433 -20.78 2.92 32.80
C LYS A 433 -21.57 4.09 32.20
N GLY A 434 -22.33 3.83 31.14
CA GLY A 434 -23.08 4.85 30.42
C GLY A 434 -22.31 5.60 29.36
N THR A 435 -22.98 6.63 28.81
CA THR A 435 -22.47 7.44 27.72
C THR A 435 -22.64 8.92 28.03
N THR A 436 -21.67 9.73 27.61
CA THR A 436 -21.72 11.19 27.70
C THR A 436 -21.53 11.78 26.32
N PHE A 437 -22.52 12.51 25.83
CA PHE A 437 -22.46 13.32 24.61
C PHE A 437 -22.21 14.77 25.00
N LYS A 438 -21.27 15.42 24.30
CA LYS A 438 -21.02 16.87 24.44
C LYS A 438 -21.23 17.52 23.09
N ILE A 439 -22.18 18.45 23.03
CA ILE A 439 -22.50 19.27 21.88
C ILE A 439 -21.85 20.63 22.08
N ARG A 440 -20.99 21.06 21.21
CA ARG A 440 -20.38 22.39 21.22
C ARG A 440 -21.01 23.24 20.13
N LEU A 441 -21.56 24.38 20.49
CA LEU A 441 -22.17 25.34 19.59
C LEU A 441 -21.44 26.70 19.71
N PRO A 442 -21.15 27.39 18.60
CA PRO A 442 -20.58 28.74 18.65
C PRO A 442 -21.62 29.72 19.24
N LEU A 443 -21.11 30.77 19.90
CA LEU A 443 -21.92 31.87 20.41
C LEU A 443 -22.41 32.81 19.31
#